data_29c73cbc5673ddea1651e0439871a485
#
_entry.id   29c73cbc5673ddea1651e0439871a485
#
_cell.length_a   1.000
_cell.length_b   1.000
_cell.length_c   1.000
_cell.angle_alpha   90.00
_cell.angle_beta   90.00
_cell.angle_gamma   90.00
#
_symmetry.space_group_name_H-M   'P 1'
#
loop_
_entity.id
_entity.type
_entity.pdbx_description
1 polymer ?
#
loop_
_entity_poly.entity_id
_entity_poly.type
_entity_poly.pdbx_seq_one_letter_code
_entity_poly.pdbx_strand_id
1 'polypeptide(L)'
;MAAKGTRHTLSTRKLFKQLLALIGDRADVQSQDPITLPNNSEPEPDIVIARLRSDDYVNSHPSPADIILVIEVADSSIKFDREIKAPLYAAAGISEYWIVNLIDNHLEIYRQPEGSLYTSIQIITPPRSISLPQYTESMLDINDFFPASKT
;
A
#
# COMPACT_ATOMS: atom_id res chain seq x y z
N MET A 1 9.60 -15.44 10.54
CA MET A 1 9.53 -14.18 9.79
C MET A 1 10.75 -13.32 10.12
N ALA A 2 11.45 -12.82 9.12
CA ALA A 2 12.59 -11.95 9.35
C ALA A 2 12.14 -10.62 9.96
N ALA A 3 12.94 -10.07 10.86
CA ALA A 3 12.70 -8.75 11.43
C ALA A 3 12.79 -7.69 10.32
N LYS A 4 11.94 -6.67 10.41
CA LYS A 4 11.96 -5.55 9.46
C LYS A 4 13.17 -4.68 9.72
N GLY A 5 13.86 -4.28 8.63
CA GLY A 5 15.00 -3.40 8.73
C GLY A 5 14.60 -1.96 8.99
N THR A 6 15.60 -1.15 9.36
CA THR A 6 15.37 0.27 9.70
C THR A 6 14.92 1.10 8.50
N ARG A 7 15.36 0.77 7.29
CA ARG A 7 14.88 1.46 6.07
C ARG A 7 13.40 1.23 5.84
N HIS A 8 12.95 -0.03 6.01
CA HIS A 8 11.53 -0.38 5.91
C HIS A 8 10.69 0.40 6.93
N THR A 9 11.09 0.35 8.20
CA THR A 9 10.30 1.01 9.26
C THR A 9 10.27 2.52 9.11
N LEU A 10 11.38 3.14 8.71
CA LEU A 10 11.42 4.59 8.46
C LEU A 10 10.49 4.98 7.32
N SER A 11 10.56 4.28 6.19
CA SER A 11 9.73 4.55 5.02
C SER A 11 8.25 4.39 5.36
N THR A 12 7.88 3.28 6.00
CA THR A 12 6.50 3.00 6.39
C THR A 12 5.97 4.09 7.32
N ARG A 13 6.75 4.50 8.32
CA ARG A 13 6.34 5.52 9.27
C ARG A 13 6.12 6.88 8.60
N LYS A 14 7.04 7.29 7.72
CA LYS A 14 6.91 8.58 7.01
C LYS A 14 5.71 8.58 6.07
N LEU A 15 5.52 7.50 5.33
CA LEU A 15 4.38 7.37 4.43
C LEU A 15 3.07 7.39 5.21
N PHE A 16 2.99 6.65 6.30
CA PHE A 16 1.81 6.61 7.16
C PHE A 16 1.44 8.00 7.68
N LYS A 17 2.43 8.74 8.19
CA LYS A 17 2.20 10.11 8.68
C LYS A 17 1.69 11.04 7.59
N GLN A 18 2.29 10.96 6.40
CA GLN A 18 1.86 11.82 5.29
C GLN A 18 0.44 11.48 4.84
N LEU A 19 0.10 10.19 4.77
CA LEU A 19 -1.26 9.76 4.40
C LEU A 19 -2.29 10.19 5.45
N LEU A 20 -1.97 10.08 6.73
CA LEU A 20 -2.87 10.57 7.79
C LEU A 20 -3.14 12.07 7.63
N ALA A 21 -2.10 12.85 7.36
CA ALA A 21 -2.24 14.30 7.18
C ALA A 21 -3.09 14.64 5.94
N LEU A 22 -2.88 13.93 4.84
CA LEU A 22 -3.59 14.19 3.59
C LEU A 22 -5.05 13.76 3.63
N ILE A 23 -5.33 12.60 4.19
CA ILE A 23 -6.66 12.00 4.17
C ILE A 23 -7.52 12.49 5.33
N GLY A 24 -6.94 12.69 6.51
CA GLY A 24 -7.67 13.11 7.69
C GLY A 24 -8.81 12.14 8.02
N ASP A 25 -10.01 12.68 8.21
CA ASP A 25 -11.18 11.89 8.61
C ASP A 25 -11.97 11.31 7.44
N ARG A 26 -11.45 11.41 6.21
CA ARG A 26 -12.20 10.97 5.02
C ARG A 26 -12.14 9.46 4.80
N ALA A 27 -11.17 8.78 5.38
CA ALA A 27 -11.00 7.33 5.26
C ALA A 27 -10.21 6.82 6.47
N ASP A 28 -10.17 5.50 6.64
CA ASP A 28 -9.33 4.85 7.65
C ASP A 28 -7.99 4.48 7.03
N VAL A 29 -6.91 5.01 7.59
CA VAL A 29 -5.55 4.62 7.22
C VAL A 29 -5.03 3.66 8.29
N GLN A 30 -4.70 2.44 7.89
CA GLN A 30 -4.30 1.38 8.81
C GLN A 30 -2.88 0.94 8.49
N SER A 31 -2.11 0.60 9.51
CA SER A 31 -0.73 0.14 9.36
C SER A 31 -0.56 -1.20 10.02
N GLN A 32 -0.16 -2.21 9.23
CA GLN A 32 0.17 -3.56 9.68
C GLN A 32 -1.01 -4.30 10.35
N ASP A 33 -2.22 -3.87 10.08
CA ASP A 33 -3.43 -4.56 10.48
C ASP A 33 -3.84 -5.57 9.41
N PRO A 34 -4.50 -6.68 9.79
CA PRO A 34 -4.97 -7.64 8.82
C PRO A 34 -6.05 -7.10 7.90
N ILE A 35 -6.10 -7.65 6.68
CA ILE A 35 -7.26 -7.56 5.80
C ILE A 35 -7.76 -8.99 5.56
N THR A 36 -9.05 -9.15 5.26
CA THR A 36 -9.64 -10.47 5.02
C THR A 36 -9.89 -10.65 3.54
N LEU A 37 -9.25 -11.65 2.95
CA LEU A 37 -9.42 -11.99 1.53
C LEU A 37 -10.46 -13.10 1.34
N PRO A 38 -11.03 -13.26 0.13
CA PRO A 38 -12.09 -14.26 -0.11
C PRO A 38 -11.71 -15.71 0.22
N ASN A 39 -10.41 -16.05 0.17
CA ASN A 39 -9.91 -17.38 0.53
C ASN A 39 -9.67 -17.54 2.03
N ASN A 40 -10.17 -16.62 2.85
CA ASN A 40 -10.00 -16.55 4.30
C ASN A 40 -8.55 -16.32 4.76
N SER A 41 -7.64 -15.99 3.87
CA SER A 41 -6.32 -15.53 4.30
C SER A 41 -6.41 -14.11 4.85
N GLU A 42 -5.55 -13.81 5.82
CA GLU A 42 -5.53 -12.50 6.47
C GLU A 42 -4.12 -11.94 6.47
N PRO A 43 -3.62 -11.49 5.31
CA PRO A 43 -2.33 -10.81 5.27
C PRO A 43 -2.37 -9.50 6.06
N GLU A 44 -1.19 -9.05 6.49
CA GLU A 44 -1.04 -7.80 7.25
C GLU A 44 -0.20 -6.82 6.41
N PRO A 45 -0.84 -6.11 5.46
CA PRO A 45 -0.11 -5.16 4.63
C PRO A 45 0.53 -4.04 5.47
N ASP A 46 1.60 -3.45 4.94
CA ASP A 46 2.25 -2.35 5.65
C ASP A 46 1.30 -1.17 5.83
N ILE A 47 0.54 -0.81 4.79
CA ILE A 47 -0.46 0.26 4.87
C ILE A 47 -1.68 -0.12 4.06
N VAL A 48 -2.87 0.19 4.59
CA VAL A 48 -4.14 0.07 3.90
C VAL A 48 -4.91 1.38 4.06
N ILE A 49 -5.50 1.85 2.97
CA ILE A 49 -6.50 2.91 3.03
C ILE A 49 -7.84 2.23 2.80
N ALA A 50 -8.71 2.26 3.82
CA ALA A 50 -10.03 1.66 3.79
C ALA A 50 -11.10 2.75 3.89
N ARG A 51 -12.27 2.51 3.25
CA ARG A 51 -13.39 3.44 3.37
C ARG A 51 -13.86 3.51 4.82
N LEU A 52 -14.48 4.62 5.19
CA LEU A 52 -15.12 4.70 6.50
C LEU A 52 -16.22 3.67 6.61
N ARG A 53 -16.32 3.06 7.78
CA ARG A 53 -17.36 2.06 8.07
C ARG A 53 -17.94 2.36 9.45
N SER A 54 -19.25 2.24 9.59
CA SER A 54 -19.97 2.69 10.80
C SER A 54 -19.53 1.94 12.07
N ASP A 55 -19.02 0.72 11.94
CA ASP A 55 -18.55 -0.08 13.08
C ASP A 55 -17.06 0.14 13.39
N ASP A 56 -16.38 1.05 12.67
CA ASP A 56 -14.94 1.30 12.80
C ASP A 56 -14.09 0.01 12.72
N TYR A 57 -14.57 -0.96 11.93
CA TYR A 57 -13.91 -2.25 11.75
C TYR A 57 -13.77 -3.08 13.05
N VAL A 58 -14.67 -2.85 14.03
CA VAL A 58 -14.65 -3.61 15.27
C VAL A 58 -15.19 -5.04 15.07
N ASN A 59 -16.08 -5.26 14.10
CA ASN A 59 -16.70 -6.55 13.87
C ASN A 59 -15.93 -7.44 12.90
N SER A 60 -15.13 -6.85 12.02
CA SER A 60 -14.30 -7.60 11.06
C SER A 60 -13.25 -6.69 10.45
N HIS A 61 -12.16 -7.29 9.99
CA HIS A 61 -11.14 -6.56 9.23
C HIS A 61 -11.69 -6.14 7.86
N PRO A 62 -11.04 -5.15 7.19
CA PRO A 62 -11.47 -4.76 5.85
C PRO A 62 -11.42 -5.93 4.87
N SER A 63 -12.46 -6.05 4.06
CA SER A 63 -12.51 -6.95 2.91
C SER A 63 -12.18 -6.16 1.63
N PRO A 64 -11.97 -6.82 0.47
CA PRO A 64 -11.64 -6.09 -0.75
C PRO A 64 -12.61 -4.96 -1.10
N ALA A 65 -13.90 -5.11 -0.82
CA ALA A 65 -14.91 -4.06 -1.07
C ALA A 65 -14.70 -2.82 -0.21
N ASP A 66 -14.03 -2.95 0.92
CA ASP A 66 -13.74 -1.83 1.83
C ASP A 66 -12.44 -1.12 1.48
N ILE A 67 -11.59 -1.69 0.63
CA ILE A 67 -10.21 -1.25 0.45
C ILE A 67 -10.09 -0.33 -0.76
N ILE A 68 -9.51 0.85 -0.54
CA ILE A 68 -9.20 1.84 -1.58
C ILE A 68 -7.80 1.58 -2.13
N LEU A 69 -6.84 1.26 -1.26
CA LEU A 69 -5.44 1.11 -1.63
C LEU A 69 -4.73 0.20 -0.64
N VAL A 70 -3.92 -0.72 -1.16
CA VAL A 70 -2.96 -1.51 -0.36
C VAL A 70 -1.56 -1.09 -0.74
N ILE A 71 -0.70 -0.83 0.24
CA ILE A 71 0.69 -0.47 0.01
C ILE A 71 1.59 -1.43 0.79
N GLU A 72 2.58 -2.00 0.08
CA GLU A 72 3.67 -2.75 0.70
C GLU A 72 4.96 -1.98 0.51
N VAL A 73 5.74 -1.86 1.57
CA VAL A 73 7.07 -1.27 1.51
C VAL A 73 8.07 -2.43 1.39
N ALA A 74 8.80 -2.48 0.27
CA ALA A 74 9.65 -3.62 -0.07
C ALA A 74 11.13 -3.22 -0.02
N ASP A 75 11.87 -3.85 0.88
CA ASP A 75 13.34 -3.85 0.87
C ASP A 75 13.77 -5.24 0.38
N SER A 76 14.07 -6.18 1.28
CA SER A 76 14.44 -7.53 0.87
C SER A 76 13.27 -8.36 0.34
N SER A 77 12.03 -7.91 0.51
CA SER A 77 10.82 -8.64 0.13
C SER A 77 10.31 -8.35 -1.28
N ILE A 78 11.04 -7.59 -2.10
CA ILE A 78 10.52 -7.09 -3.38
C ILE A 78 10.01 -8.20 -4.30
N LYS A 79 10.73 -9.30 -4.38
CA LYS A 79 10.32 -10.44 -5.22
C LYS A 79 9.01 -11.05 -4.72
N PHE A 80 8.87 -11.23 -3.41
CA PHE A 80 7.67 -11.77 -2.79
C PHE A 80 6.48 -10.84 -3.03
N ASP A 81 6.67 -9.53 -2.86
CA ASP A 81 5.61 -8.55 -3.05
C ASP A 81 5.13 -8.46 -4.50
N ARG A 82 6.03 -8.68 -5.46
CA ARG A 82 5.68 -8.71 -6.88
C ARG A 82 5.08 -10.03 -7.34
N GLU A 83 5.66 -11.16 -6.93
CA GLU A 83 5.34 -12.47 -7.50
C GLU A 83 4.25 -13.20 -6.73
N ILE A 84 4.11 -12.94 -5.43
CA ILE A 84 3.14 -13.61 -4.57
C ILE A 84 2.00 -12.67 -4.19
N LYS A 85 2.33 -11.49 -3.65
CA LYS A 85 1.31 -10.56 -3.15
C LYS A 85 0.50 -9.90 -4.26
N ALA A 86 1.14 -9.44 -5.33
CA ALA A 86 0.41 -8.77 -6.41
C ALA A 86 -0.66 -9.69 -7.04
N PRO A 87 -0.35 -10.96 -7.41
CA PRO A 87 -1.40 -11.86 -7.89
C PRO A 87 -2.49 -12.13 -6.87
N LEU A 88 -2.13 -12.26 -5.60
CA LEU A 88 -3.09 -12.50 -4.52
C LEU A 88 -4.09 -11.35 -4.41
N TYR A 89 -3.60 -10.12 -4.40
CA TYR A 89 -4.43 -8.93 -4.29
C TYR A 89 -5.26 -8.69 -5.56
N ALA A 90 -4.69 -8.96 -6.74
CA ALA A 90 -5.42 -8.85 -8.00
C ALA A 90 -6.59 -9.84 -8.04
N ALA A 91 -6.35 -11.11 -7.67
CA ALA A 91 -7.38 -12.14 -7.64
C ALA A 91 -8.50 -11.81 -6.65
N ALA A 92 -8.19 -11.08 -5.58
CA ALA A 92 -9.17 -10.62 -4.61
C ALA A 92 -9.96 -9.39 -5.09
N GLY A 93 -9.59 -8.79 -6.22
CA GLY A 93 -10.27 -7.62 -6.77
C GLY A 93 -9.87 -6.30 -6.11
N ILE A 94 -8.72 -6.24 -5.44
CA ILE A 94 -8.21 -4.99 -4.89
C ILE A 94 -7.79 -4.08 -6.04
N SER A 95 -8.47 -2.94 -6.18
CA SER A 95 -8.38 -2.11 -7.40
C SER A 95 -7.04 -1.42 -7.57
N GLU A 96 -6.33 -1.12 -6.48
CA GLU A 96 -5.03 -0.46 -6.55
C GLU A 96 -4.08 -1.01 -5.49
N TYR A 97 -2.87 -1.36 -5.93
CA TYR A 97 -1.82 -1.90 -5.10
C TYR A 97 -0.50 -1.19 -5.43
N TRP A 98 0.18 -0.70 -4.41
CA TRP A 98 1.47 -0.01 -4.58
C TRP A 98 2.57 -0.79 -3.88
N ILE A 99 3.74 -0.83 -4.53
CA ILE A 99 4.98 -1.27 -3.90
C ILE A 99 5.94 -0.08 -3.82
N VAL A 100 6.31 0.29 -2.60
CA VAL A 100 7.39 1.24 -2.36
C VAL A 100 8.69 0.43 -2.43
N ASN A 101 9.37 0.49 -3.58
CA ASN A 101 10.56 -0.32 -3.83
C ASN A 101 11.79 0.41 -3.32
N LEU A 102 12.31 -0.02 -2.16
CA LEU A 102 13.48 0.60 -1.52
C LEU A 102 14.80 0.13 -2.13
N ILE A 103 14.79 -0.92 -2.94
CA ILE A 103 16.00 -1.40 -3.65
C ILE A 103 16.31 -0.44 -4.80
N ASP A 104 15.31 -0.14 -5.63
CA ASP A 104 15.46 0.67 -6.83
C ASP A 104 15.03 2.13 -6.62
N ASN A 105 14.55 2.48 -5.43
CA ASN A 105 14.11 3.83 -5.05
C ASN A 105 13.05 4.38 -6.00
N HIS A 106 12.00 3.59 -6.22
CA HIS A 106 10.86 4.05 -6.99
C HIS A 106 9.55 3.47 -6.43
N LEU A 107 8.43 4.04 -6.87
CA LEU A 107 7.09 3.56 -6.53
C LEU A 107 6.53 2.78 -7.71
N GLU A 108 5.99 1.59 -7.46
CA GLU A 108 5.31 0.77 -8.47
C GLU A 108 3.81 0.83 -8.20
N ILE A 109 3.04 1.24 -9.19
CA ILE A 109 1.58 1.37 -9.08
C ILE A 109 0.92 0.32 -9.97
N TYR A 110 0.17 -0.58 -9.33
CA TYR A 110 -0.56 -1.67 -9.98
C TYR A 110 -2.04 -1.35 -9.97
N ARG A 111 -2.68 -1.37 -11.14
CA ARG A 111 -4.10 -1.04 -11.32
C ARG A 111 -4.78 -2.02 -12.28
N GLN A 112 -6.10 -1.96 -12.32
CA GLN A 112 -6.95 -2.70 -13.26
C GLN A 112 -6.72 -4.22 -13.15
N PRO A 113 -7.13 -4.81 -12.00
CA PRO A 113 -7.00 -6.26 -11.84
C PRO A 113 -7.92 -7.01 -12.80
N GLU A 114 -7.36 -8.04 -13.45
CA GLU A 114 -8.09 -9.00 -14.26
C GLU A 114 -7.61 -10.39 -13.87
N GLY A 115 -8.46 -11.19 -13.21
CA GLY A 115 -8.04 -12.46 -12.64
C GLY A 115 -6.93 -12.24 -11.63
N SER A 116 -5.80 -12.91 -11.79
CA SER A 116 -4.65 -12.79 -10.89
C SER A 116 -3.57 -11.83 -11.40
N LEU A 117 -3.92 -10.93 -12.34
CA LEU A 117 -2.98 -9.96 -12.89
C LEU A 117 -3.51 -8.54 -12.76
N TYR A 118 -2.62 -7.61 -12.44
CA TYR A 118 -2.88 -6.19 -12.65
C TYR A 118 -2.46 -5.84 -14.08
N THR A 119 -3.37 -5.31 -14.87
CA THR A 119 -3.12 -5.05 -16.29
C THR A 119 -2.43 -3.71 -16.55
N SER A 120 -2.35 -2.85 -15.54
CA SER A 120 -1.63 -1.57 -15.62
C SER A 120 -0.57 -1.50 -14.54
N ILE A 121 0.68 -1.31 -14.93
CA ILE A 121 1.79 -1.13 -14.00
C ILE A 121 2.54 0.13 -14.41
N GLN A 122 2.69 1.06 -13.47
CA GLN A 122 3.38 2.32 -13.67
C GLN A 122 4.52 2.46 -12.66
N ILE A 123 5.68 2.91 -13.14
CA ILE A 123 6.84 3.17 -12.29
C ILE A 123 7.00 4.68 -12.15
N ILE A 124 7.06 5.16 -10.92
CA ILE A 124 7.25 6.58 -10.62
C ILE A 124 8.55 6.75 -9.85
N THR A 125 9.44 7.58 -10.38
CA THR A 125 10.75 7.83 -9.77
C THR A 125 10.73 9.19 -9.06
N PRO A 126 11.20 9.27 -7.79
CA PRO A 126 11.31 10.56 -7.11
C PRO A 126 12.37 11.45 -7.77
N PRO A 127 12.29 12.78 -7.58
CA PRO A 127 11.26 13.50 -6.84
C PRO A 127 9.99 13.71 -7.66
N ARG A 128 8.83 13.47 -7.06
CA ARG A 128 7.55 13.67 -7.73
C ARG A 128 6.40 13.66 -6.71
N SER A 129 5.32 14.34 -7.06
CA SER A 129 4.06 14.24 -6.33
C SER A 129 3.02 13.56 -7.21
N ILE A 130 2.19 12.72 -6.60
CA ILE A 130 1.13 11.98 -7.30
C ILE A 130 -0.19 12.14 -6.55
N SER A 131 -1.31 12.04 -7.26
CA SER A 131 -2.62 12.07 -6.63
C SER A 131 -2.94 10.72 -5.99
N LEU A 132 -3.72 10.75 -4.90
CA LEU A 132 -4.21 9.55 -4.25
C LEU A 132 -5.45 9.02 -4.97
N PRO A 133 -5.66 7.69 -5.03
CA PRO A 133 -6.89 7.13 -5.60
C PRO A 133 -8.09 7.63 -4.79
N GLN A 134 -9.17 8.03 -5.48
CA GLN A 134 -10.40 8.62 -4.95
C GLN A 134 -10.25 10.02 -4.33
N TYR A 135 -9.03 10.44 -3.98
CA TYR A 135 -8.75 11.76 -3.39
C TYR A 135 -7.78 12.50 -4.30
N THR A 136 -8.22 12.78 -5.53
CA THR A 136 -7.35 13.25 -6.60
C THR A 136 -6.79 14.65 -6.37
N GLU A 137 -7.43 15.45 -5.51
CA GLU A 137 -6.90 16.76 -5.09
C GLU A 137 -5.81 16.64 -4.03
N SER A 138 -5.64 15.47 -3.41
CA SER A 138 -4.62 15.24 -2.39
C SER A 138 -3.36 14.70 -3.03
N MET A 139 -2.31 15.50 -3.00
CA MET A 139 -1.04 15.17 -3.66
C MET A 139 -0.05 14.60 -2.66
N LEU A 140 0.40 13.38 -2.93
CA LEU A 140 1.39 12.68 -2.12
C LEU A 140 2.79 12.99 -2.64
N ASP A 141 3.68 13.50 -1.78
CA ASP A 141 5.08 13.71 -2.12
C ASP A 141 5.85 12.40 -1.91
N ILE A 142 6.16 11.72 -3.01
CA ILE A 142 6.80 10.41 -2.91
C ILE A 142 8.26 10.50 -2.47
N ASN A 143 8.91 11.66 -2.62
CA ASN A 143 10.29 11.82 -2.18
C ASN A 143 10.42 11.73 -0.65
N ASP A 144 9.38 12.08 0.10
CA ASP A 144 9.42 12.15 1.56
C ASP A 144 9.71 10.81 2.23
N PHE A 145 9.22 9.71 1.66
CA PHE A 145 9.30 8.41 2.33
C PHE A 145 10.38 7.48 1.76
N PHE A 146 11.22 7.92 0.84
CA PHE A 146 12.39 7.14 0.45
C PHE A 146 13.57 7.52 1.34
N PRO A 147 14.16 6.53 2.07
CA PRO A 147 15.31 6.81 2.92
C PRO A 147 16.51 7.27 2.10
N ALA A 148 17.36 8.11 2.71
CA ALA A 148 18.60 8.52 2.07
C ALA A 148 19.47 7.30 1.74
N SER A 149 20.20 7.38 0.63
CA SER A 149 21.14 6.32 0.24
C SER A 149 22.21 6.14 1.31
N LYS A 150 22.57 4.86 1.58
CA LYS A 150 23.73 4.59 2.40
C LYS A 150 24.99 5.04 1.66
N THR A 151 25.76 5.86 2.31
CA THR A 151 27.07 6.25 1.81
C THR A 151 28.15 5.37 2.39
#